data_ec4e31283e63108ff24f69e45712857d
#
_entry.id   ec4e31283e63108ff24f69e45712857d
#
_cell.length_a   1.000
_cell.length_b   1.000
_cell.length_c   1.000
_cell.angle_alpha   90.00
_cell.angle_beta   90.00
_cell.angle_gamma   90.00
#
_symmetry.space_group_name_H-M   'P 1'
#
loop_
_entity.id
_entity.type
_entity.pdbx_description
1 polymer ?
#
loop_
_entity_poly.entity_id
_entity_poly.type
_entity_poly.pdbx_seq_one_letter_code
_entity_poly.pdbx_strand_id
1 'polypeptide(L)'
;MSAYYDLYETPVPEGEEPKSLHARVCSKGTISGKEFMERVFREEHMPHAMVVGIVQAITTTLGDWLAKGYTVEIEGLGFFSTTLKCTHPVMNKKEVRAESVKMSTVKFRSGIEFKRYVAGKMELERADKRFFPDKPKAMGDMVAREKSMMDFLEANVCITRAEYSRLVHVTARRASRDLQTFIDSGVIRKRGAGRSVVLSLIHIWYRHSG
;
A
#
# COMPACT_ATOMS: atom_id res chain seq x y z
N MET A 1 -1.95 -9.29 -25.42
CA MET A 1 -2.41 -9.64 -24.03
C MET A 1 -3.07 -8.42 -23.41
N SER A 2 -4.38 -8.48 -23.18
CA SER A 2 -5.18 -7.35 -22.69
C SER A 2 -4.88 -7.02 -21.23
N ALA A 3 -4.97 -5.76 -20.87
CA ALA A 3 -5.01 -5.29 -19.50
C ALA A 3 -6.46 -5.29 -19.00
N TYR A 4 -6.72 -5.90 -17.86
CA TYR A 4 -8.06 -5.97 -17.31
C TYR A 4 -8.38 -4.75 -16.47
N TYR A 5 -9.63 -4.26 -16.59
CA TYR A 5 -10.13 -3.16 -15.76
C TYR A 5 -11.47 -3.51 -15.12
N ASP A 6 -11.78 -2.86 -14.00
CA ASP A 6 -13.10 -2.89 -13.38
C ASP A 6 -13.52 -1.47 -12.95
N LEU A 7 -14.82 -1.29 -12.73
CA LEU A 7 -15.43 -0.01 -12.39
C LEU A 7 -15.66 0.06 -10.88
N TYR A 8 -15.24 1.15 -10.27
CA TYR A 8 -15.38 1.41 -8.83
C TYR A 8 -16.09 2.72 -8.59
N GLU A 9 -16.91 2.75 -7.56
CA GLU A 9 -17.53 3.98 -7.08
C GLU A 9 -16.47 4.90 -6.44
N THR A 10 -16.57 6.19 -6.72
CA THR A 10 -15.75 7.17 -6.02
C THR A 10 -16.25 7.30 -4.59
N PRO A 11 -15.40 7.11 -3.55
CA PRO A 11 -15.81 7.33 -2.17
C PRO A 11 -16.32 8.75 -1.98
N VAL A 12 -17.54 8.89 -1.45
CA VAL A 12 -18.15 10.18 -1.10
C VAL A 12 -18.24 10.30 0.42
N PRO A 13 -18.12 11.51 0.97
CA PRO A 13 -18.46 11.78 2.37
C PRO A 13 -19.93 11.41 2.67
N GLU A 14 -20.24 11.09 3.91
CA GLU A 14 -21.62 10.80 4.32
C GLU A 14 -22.52 12.02 4.04
N GLY A 15 -23.63 11.80 3.31
CA GLY A 15 -24.62 12.82 2.97
C GLY A 15 -24.51 13.41 1.56
N GLU A 16 -23.54 13.03 0.74
CA GLU A 16 -23.47 13.43 -0.66
C GLU A 16 -24.00 12.33 -1.59
N GLU A 17 -24.56 12.73 -2.75
CA GLU A 17 -25.00 11.78 -3.78
C GLU A 17 -23.83 10.97 -4.38
N PRO A 18 -24.08 9.72 -4.81
CA PRO A 18 -23.04 8.86 -5.38
C PRO A 18 -22.42 9.51 -6.63
N LYS A 19 -21.09 9.65 -6.62
CA LYS A 19 -20.30 10.19 -7.74
C LYS A 19 -20.12 9.14 -8.83
N SER A 20 -19.76 9.62 -10.03
CA SER A 20 -19.51 8.79 -11.21
C SER A 20 -18.55 7.62 -10.94
N LEU A 21 -18.77 6.51 -11.62
CA LEU A 21 -17.87 5.36 -11.62
C LEU A 21 -16.54 5.73 -12.28
N HIS A 22 -15.44 5.20 -11.75
CA HIS A 22 -14.12 5.33 -12.37
C HIS A 22 -13.50 3.96 -12.63
N ALA A 23 -12.82 3.85 -13.78
CA ALA A 23 -12.13 2.62 -14.16
C ALA A 23 -10.78 2.49 -13.43
N ARG A 24 -10.48 1.29 -12.96
CA ARG A 24 -9.16 0.94 -12.42
C ARG A 24 -8.65 -0.35 -13.06
N VAL A 25 -7.36 -0.39 -13.31
CA VAL A 25 -6.70 -1.60 -13.80
C VAL A 25 -6.69 -2.68 -12.71
N CYS A 26 -7.11 -3.88 -13.08
CA CYS A 26 -6.97 -5.08 -12.26
C CYS A 26 -5.55 -5.61 -12.45
N SER A 27 -4.71 -5.49 -11.43
CA SER A 27 -3.32 -5.94 -11.50
C SER A 27 -3.25 -7.47 -11.62
N LYS A 28 -2.47 -7.94 -12.61
CA LYS A 28 -2.14 -9.36 -12.78
C LYS A 28 -1.01 -9.82 -11.86
N GLY A 29 -0.41 -8.90 -11.11
CA GLY A 29 0.72 -9.17 -10.23
C GLY A 29 1.85 -8.15 -10.43
N THR A 30 2.99 -8.44 -9.82
CA THR A 30 4.21 -7.62 -9.93
C THR A 30 5.29 -8.45 -10.61
N ILE A 31 5.81 -7.95 -11.71
CA ILE A 31 7.00 -8.53 -12.36
C ILE A 31 8.21 -8.19 -11.47
N SER A 32 8.97 -9.20 -11.08
CA SER A 32 10.17 -8.99 -10.28
C SER A 32 11.28 -8.33 -11.10
N GLY A 33 12.20 -7.61 -10.44
CA GLY A 33 13.34 -7.00 -11.13
C GLY A 33 14.19 -8.01 -11.88
N LYS A 34 14.35 -9.24 -11.36
CA LYS A 34 15.05 -10.33 -12.04
C LYS A 34 14.34 -10.73 -13.32
N GLU A 35 13.05 -10.99 -13.25
CA GLU A 35 12.22 -11.36 -14.40
C GLU A 35 12.19 -10.27 -15.47
N PHE A 36 12.13 -9.00 -15.06
CA PHE A 36 12.21 -7.86 -15.96
C PHE A 36 13.55 -7.81 -16.69
N MET A 37 14.66 -7.96 -15.99
CA MET A 37 16.00 -7.97 -16.60
C MET A 37 16.22 -9.17 -17.53
N GLU A 38 15.71 -10.35 -17.17
CA GLU A 38 15.76 -11.54 -18.04
C GLU A 38 14.98 -11.34 -19.33
N ARG A 39 13.88 -10.60 -19.28
CA ARG A 39 13.10 -10.27 -20.46
C ARG A 39 13.85 -9.29 -21.35
N VAL A 40 14.45 -8.23 -20.80
CA VAL A 40 15.29 -7.29 -21.55
C VAL A 40 16.46 -8.03 -22.23
N PHE A 41 17.15 -8.92 -21.49
CA PHE A 41 18.20 -9.76 -22.05
C PHE A 41 17.75 -10.56 -23.27
N ARG A 42 16.59 -11.22 -23.20
CA ARG A 42 16.07 -12.05 -24.28
C ARG A 42 15.57 -11.26 -25.48
N GLU A 43 14.87 -10.15 -25.24
CA GLU A 43 14.25 -9.36 -26.32
C GLU A 43 15.28 -8.49 -27.04
N GLU A 44 16.26 -7.94 -26.32
CA GLU A 44 17.27 -7.03 -26.89
C GLU A 44 18.60 -7.74 -27.21
N HIS A 45 18.70 -9.06 -27.00
CA HIS A 45 19.89 -9.88 -27.25
C HIS A 45 21.17 -9.35 -26.56
N MET A 46 21.02 -8.67 -25.42
CA MET A 46 22.14 -8.12 -24.66
C MET A 46 22.71 -9.16 -23.67
N PRO A 47 24.02 -9.21 -23.42
CA PRO A 47 24.57 -10.06 -22.36
C PRO A 47 23.98 -9.72 -21.00
N HIS A 48 23.61 -10.72 -20.21
CA HIS A 48 22.98 -10.53 -18.89
C HIS A 48 23.79 -9.60 -17.96
N ALA A 49 25.13 -9.76 -17.93
CA ALA A 49 26.01 -8.89 -17.15
C ALA A 49 25.92 -7.42 -17.58
N MET A 50 25.75 -7.15 -18.87
CA MET A 50 25.60 -5.79 -19.38
C MET A 50 24.28 -5.18 -18.92
N VAL A 51 23.17 -5.90 -19.00
CA VAL A 51 21.85 -5.40 -18.53
C VAL A 51 21.90 -5.07 -17.04
N VAL A 52 22.48 -5.95 -16.23
CA VAL A 52 22.64 -5.71 -14.78
C VAL A 52 23.54 -4.48 -14.52
N GLY A 53 24.66 -4.36 -15.25
CA GLY A 53 25.58 -3.25 -15.12
C GLY A 53 24.95 -1.89 -15.48
N ILE A 54 24.17 -1.84 -16.56
CA ILE A 54 23.45 -0.63 -16.98
C ILE A 54 22.42 -0.22 -15.92
N VAL A 55 21.60 -1.16 -15.43
CA VAL A 55 20.60 -0.86 -14.38
C VAL A 55 21.28 -0.36 -13.10
N GLN A 56 22.40 -0.97 -12.71
CA GLN A 56 23.18 -0.51 -11.55
C GLN A 56 23.75 0.89 -11.75
N ALA A 57 24.33 1.17 -12.91
CA ALA A 57 24.90 2.49 -13.24
C ALA A 57 23.81 3.57 -13.21
N ILE A 58 22.64 3.31 -13.83
CA ILE A 58 21.51 4.23 -13.80
C ILE A 58 21.07 4.48 -12.35
N THR A 59 20.91 3.42 -11.54
CA THR A 59 20.46 3.53 -10.16
C THR A 59 21.40 4.38 -9.33
N THR A 60 22.72 4.16 -9.44
CA THR A 60 23.74 4.90 -8.70
C THR A 60 23.76 6.37 -9.11
N THR A 61 23.88 6.63 -10.41
CA THR A 61 23.95 8.01 -10.96
C THR A 61 22.69 8.81 -10.64
N LEU A 62 21.51 8.18 -10.82
CA LEU A 62 20.23 8.80 -10.48
C LEU A 62 20.16 9.14 -8.99
N GLY A 63 20.56 8.19 -8.12
CA GLY A 63 20.61 8.40 -6.67
C GLY A 63 21.49 9.57 -6.26
N ASP A 64 22.68 9.68 -6.85
CA ASP A 64 23.64 10.76 -6.58
C ASP A 64 23.10 12.14 -6.94
N TRP A 65 22.45 12.28 -8.08
CA TRP A 65 21.84 13.56 -8.50
C TRP A 65 20.62 13.92 -7.66
N LEU A 66 19.76 12.94 -7.36
CA LEU A 66 18.60 13.15 -6.49
C LEU A 66 19.00 13.53 -5.06
N ALA A 67 20.08 12.95 -4.53
CA ALA A 67 20.61 13.30 -3.21
C ALA A 67 21.13 14.75 -3.15
N LYS A 68 21.60 15.29 -4.29
CA LYS A 68 21.99 16.70 -4.42
C LYS A 68 20.82 17.67 -4.64
N GLY A 69 19.58 17.14 -4.69
CA GLY A 69 18.35 17.94 -4.83
C GLY A 69 17.95 18.25 -6.28
N TYR A 70 18.59 17.64 -7.26
CA TYR A 70 18.21 17.81 -8.65
C TYR A 70 16.96 17.00 -9.01
N THR A 71 16.21 17.50 -9.97
CA THR A 71 15.23 16.69 -10.72
C THR A 71 15.96 16.10 -11.92
N VAL A 72 15.87 14.80 -12.10
CA VAL A 72 16.54 14.07 -13.19
C VAL A 72 15.52 13.62 -14.21
N GLU A 73 15.75 13.98 -15.46
CA GLU A 73 15.01 13.47 -16.61
C GLU A 73 15.75 12.26 -17.19
N ILE A 74 15.04 11.18 -17.41
CA ILE A 74 15.49 10.06 -18.24
C ILE A 74 14.65 10.10 -19.50
N GLU A 75 15.27 10.43 -20.61
CA GLU A 75 14.64 10.52 -21.92
C GLU A 75 13.88 9.22 -22.24
N GLY A 76 12.71 9.34 -22.81
CA GLY A 76 11.82 8.20 -23.07
C GLY A 76 11.08 7.65 -21.87
N LEU A 77 11.47 7.97 -20.62
CA LEU A 77 10.77 7.53 -19.40
C LEU A 77 10.03 8.67 -18.71
N GLY A 78 10.75 9.71 -18.28
CA GLY A 78 10.19 10.83 -17.55
C GLY A 78 11.11 11.37 -16.45
N PHE A 79 10.50 11.94 -15.41
CA PHE A 79 11.18 12.75 -14.42
C PHE A 79 11.16 12.10 -13.04
N PHE A 80 12.30 12.12 -12.37
CA PHE A 80 12.47 11.70 -10.99
C PHE A 80 12.80 12.91 -10.12
N SER A 81 12.18 13.00 -8.97
CA SER A 81 12.42 14.08 -8.00
C SER A 81 12.28 13.58 -6.58
N THR A 82 12.93 14.24 -5.62
CA THR A 82 12.80 13.93 -4.19
C THR A 82 11.76 14.81 -3.53
N THR A 83 11.12 14.28 -2.49
CA THR A 83 10.26 15.05 -1.59
C THR A 83 10.76 14.95 -0.17
N LEU A 84 10.59 16.04 0.57
CA LEU A 84 10.99 16.14 1.97
C LEU A 84 9.75 16.11 2.88
N LYS A 85 9.96 15.75 4.13
CA LYS A 85 8.97 15.86 5.20
C LYS A 85 9.63 16.35 6.48
N CYS A 86 8.89 17.11 7.28
CA CYS A 86 9.28 17.41 8.64
C CYS A 86 8.99 16.23 9.57
N THR A 87 9.83 16.01 10.57
CA THR A 87 9.66 14.93 11.56
C THR A 87 8.52 15.19 12.52
N HIS A 88 8.13 16.46 12.69
CA HIS A 88 7.00 16.93 13.53
C HIS A 88 6.23 18.04 12.79
N PRO A 89 4.96 18.29 13.14
CA PRO A 89 4.20 19.41 12.61
C PRO A 89 4.89 20.73 12.95
N VAL A 90 5.07 21.58 11.95
CA VAL A 90 5.73 22.88 12.08
C VAL A 90 4.73 23.97 11.80
N MET A 91 4.51 24.86 12.76
CA MET A 91 3.59 25.99 12.65
C MET A 91 4.30 27.28 12.24
N ASN A 92 5.61 27.38 12.49
CA ASN A 92 6.41 28.57 12.16
C ASN A 92 7.68 28.21 11.43
N LYS A 93 8.02 28.96 10.36
CA LYS A 93 9.23 28.76 9.55
C LYS A 93 10.53 28.85 10.39
N LYS A 94 10.55 29.63 11.48
CA LYS A 94 11.71 29.79 12.36
C LYS A 94 11.99 28.57 13.26
N GLU A 95 11.04 27.66 13.38
CA GLU A 95 11.14 26.46 14.20
C GLU A 95 11.79 25.29 13.47
N VAL A 96 11.91 25.39 12.12
CA VAL A 96 12.46 24.32 11.29
C VAL A 96 13.98 24.36 11.37
N ARG A 97 14.58 23.36 11.99
CA ARG A 97 16.01 23.07 11.92
C ARG A 97 16.28 22.06 10.81
N ALA A 98 17.45 22.12 10.19
CA ALA A 98 17.84 21.18 9.12
C ALA A 98 17.70 19.72 9.54
N GLU A 99 17.98 19.39 10.79
CA GLU A 99 17.84 18.06 11.38
C GLU A 99 16.39 17.54 11.44
N SER A 100 15.42 18.47 11.45
CA SER A 100 13.99 18.15 11.47
C SER A 100 13.44 17.80 10.08
N VAL A 101 14.22 18.03 9.02
CA VAL A 101 13.81 17.77 7.64
C VAL A 101 14.47 16.49 7.16
N LYS A 102 13.67 15.54 6.68
CA LYS A 102 14.14 14.26 6.15
C LYS A 102 13.55 13.98 4.78
N MET A 103 14.27 13.22 3.97
CA MET A 103 13.73 12.70 2.72
C MET A 103 12.49 11.86 3.01
N SER A 104 11.43 12.10 2.25
CA SER A 104 10.17 11.35 2.35
C SER A 104 10.12 10.22 1.33
N THR A 105 10.23 10.56 0.05
CA THR A 105 10.19 9.58 -1.03
C THR A 105 10.78 10.15 -2.32
N VAL A 106 11.10 9.28 -3.26
CA VAL A 106 11.36 9.62 -4.65
C VAL A 106 10.04 9.55 -5.41
N LYS A 107 9.70 10.60 -6.15
CA LYS A 107 8.54 10.65 -7.05
C LYS A 107 9.01 10.44 -8.48
N PHE A 108 8.23 9.64 -9.21
CA PHE A 108 8.33 9.49 -10.65
C PHE A 108 7.13 10.14 -11.32
N ARG A 109 7.41 10.93 -12.36
CA ARG A 109 6.40 11.52 -13.25
C ARG A 109 6.72 11.07 -14.67
N SER A 110 5.86 10.23 -15.24
CA SER A 110 6.03 9.72 -16.60
C SER A 110 6.05 10.85 -17.64
N GLY A 111 6.95 10.74 -18.61
CA GLY A 111 7.01 11.61 -19.78
C GLY A 111 5.80 11.41 -20.71
N ILE A 112 5.59 12.38 -21.61
CA ILE A 112 4.47 12.34 -22.57
C ILE A 112 4.66 11.18 -23.55
N GLU A 113 5.87 10.98 -24.03
CA GLU A 113 6.22 9.91 -24.98
C GLU A 113 5.99 8.53 -24.37
N PHE A 114 6.44 8.33 -23.12
CA PHE A 114 6.20 7.08 -22.40
C PHE A 114 4.71 6.78 -22.23
N LYS A 115 3.91 7.79 -21.88
CA LYS A 115 2.45 7.65 -21.79
C LYS A 115 1.83 7.26 -23.12
N ARG A 116 2.24 7.92 -24.20
CA ARG A 116 1.75 7.61 -25.56
C ARG A 116 2.12 6.18 -25.96
N TYR A 117 3.36 5.78 -25.71
CA TYR A 117 3.83 4.44 -26.01
C TYR A 117 3.02 3.35 -25.26
N VAL A 118 2.82 3.54 -23.95
CA VAL A 118 2.00 2.62 -23.15
C VAL A 118 0.55 2.61 -23.62
N ALA A 119 -0.05 3.77 -23.84
CA ALA A 119 -1.41 3.88 -24.33
C ALA A 119 -1.63 3.22 -25.71
N GLY A 120 -0.67 3.37 -26.61
CA GLY A 120 -0.73 2.75 -27.95
C GLY A 120 -0.61 1.24 -27.94
N LYS A 121 -0.01 0.66 -26.90
CA LYS A 121 0.10 -0.81 -26.72
C LYS A 121 -0.95 -1.40 -25.78
N MET A 122 -1.76 -0.56 -25.15
CA MET A 122 -2.71 -1.00 -24.14
C MET A 122 -4.02 -1.45 -24.78
N GLU A 123 -4.27 -2.74 -24.74
CA GLU A 123 -5.58 -3.33 -25.04
C GLU A 123 -6.33 -3.51 -23.73
N LEU A 124 -7.55 -2.97 -23.66
CA LEU A 124 -8.36 -2.99 -22.44
C LEU A 124 -9.51 -3.98 -22.57
N GLU A 125 -9.66 -4.83 -21.56
CA GLU A 125 -10.73 -5.80 -21.47
C GLU A 125 -11.36 -5.73 -20.05
N ARG A 126 -12.69 -5.84 -19.98
CA ARG A 126 -13.35 -5.82 -18.67
C ARG A 126 -13.02 -7.09 -17.90
N ALA A 127 -12.65 -6.95 -16.64
CA ALA A 127 -12.31 -8.06 -15.77
C ALA A 127 -13.50 -9.01 -15.59
N ASP A 128 -13.30 -10.29 -15.84
CA ASP A 128 -14.28 -11.32 -15.48
C ASP A 128 -14.14 -11.60 -13.97
N LYS A 129 -15.24 -11.49 -13.24
CA LYS A 129 -15.31 -11.73 -11.78
C LYS A 129 -14.88 -13.13 -11.37
N ARG A 130 -14.88 -14.10 -12.30
CA ARG A 130 -14.37 -15.45 -12.05
C ARG A 130 -12.86 -15.47 -11.84
N PHE A 131 -12.11 -14.60 -12.55
CA PHE A 131 -10.65 -14.50 -12.44
C PHE A 131 -10.19 -13.39 -11.52
N PHE A 132 -11.02 -12.35 -11.37
CA PHE A 132 -10.78 -11.19 -10.51
C PHE A 132 -11.96 -11.02 -9.57
N PRO A 133 -12.11 -11.89 -8.56
CA PRO A 133 -13.21 -11.77 -7.61
C PRO A 133 -13.14 -10.41 -6.90
N ASP A 134 -14.31 -9.80 -6.70
CA ASP A 134 -14.41 -8.58 -5.92
C ASP A 134 -13.75 -8.82 -4.56
N LYS A 135 -12.90 -7.88 -4.14
CA LYS A 135 -12.39 -7.93 -2.77
C LYS A 135 -13.58 -7.87 -1.83
N PRO A 136 -13.65 -8.76 -0.83
CA PRO A 136 -14.74 -8.72 0.13
C PRO A 136 -14.86 -7.29 0.68
N LYS A 137 -16.07 -6.73 0.65
CA LYS A 137 -16.33 -5.38 1.17
C LYS A 137 -15.89 -5.36 2.63
N ALA A 138 -15.09 -4.36 2.99
CA ALA A 138 -14.76 -4.14 4.40
C ALA A 138 -16.07 -3.97 5.18
N MET A 139 -16.16 -4.58 6.35
CA MET A 139 -17.26 -4.33 7.26
C MET A 139 -17.34 -2.83 7.57
N GLY A 140 -18.42 -2.19 7.16
CA GLY A 140 -18.52 -0.72 7.16
C GLY A 140 -18.52 -0.12 8.55
N ASP A 141 -19.35 -0.65 9.42
CA ASP A 141 -19.55 -0.13 10.77
C ASP A 141 -18.53 -0.67 11.78
N MET A 142 -18.08 0.20 12.68
CA MET A 142 -17.16 -0.15 13.75
C MET A 142 -17.80 -1.11 14.77
N VAL A 143 -19.10 -0.93 15.06
CA VAL A 143 -19.87 -1.78 15.95
C VAL A 143 -19.98 -3.21 15.39
N ALA A 144 -20.25 -3.34 14.10
CA ALA A 144 -20.30 -4.65 13.43
C ALA A 144 -18.92 -5.34 13.45
N ARG A 145 -17.83 -4.58 13.28
CA ARG A 145 -16.46 -5.12 13.35
C ARG A 145 -16.08 -5.55 14.76
N GLU A 146 -16.49 -4.78 15.78
CA GLU A 146 -16.31 -5.14 17.18
C GLU A 146 -17.03 -6.43 17.51
N LYS A 147 -18.32 -6.55 17.12
CA LYS A 147 -19.11 -7.76 17.31
C LYS A 147 -18.43 -8.98 16.68
N SER A 148 -18.02 -8.91 15.43
CA SER A 148 -17.32 -10.01 14.77
C SER A 148 -16.00 -10.39 15.46
N MET A 149 -15.29 -9.42 16.01
CA MET A 149 -14.08 -9.69 16.81
C MET A 149 -14.43 -10.39 18.12
N MET A 150 -15.51 -9.99 18.78
CA MET A 150 -15.96 -10.62 20.03
C MET A 150 -16.38 -12.07 19.78
N ASP A 151 -17.21 -12.32 18.77
CA ASP A 151 -17.63 -13.67 18.36
C ASP A 151 -16.42 -14.57 18.06
N PHE A 152 -15.40 -14.01 17.40
CA PHE A 152 -14.14 -14.71 17.15
C PHE A 152 -13.36 -15.02 18.43
N LEU A 153 -13.29 -14.07 19.36
CA LEU A 153 -12.55 -14.22 20.62
C LEU A 153 -13.26 -15.15 21.61
N GLU A 154 -14.58 -15.35 21.49
CA GLU A 154 -15.33 -16.36 22.25
C GLU A 154 -14.96 -17.78 21.81
N ALA A 155 -14.72 -17.97 20.50
CA ALA A 155 -14.30 -19.26 19.96
C ALA A 155 -12.77 -19.47 20.03
N ASN A 156 -11.99 -18.37 20.01
CA ASN A 156 -10.52 -18.39 19.96
C ASN A 156 -9.99 -17.44 21.03
N VAL A 157 -9.22 -17.95 21.96
CA VAL A 157 -8.71 -17.22 23.15
C VAL A 157 -8.01 -15.89 22.84
N CYS A 158 -7.46 -15.73 21.65
CA CYS A 158 -6.76 -14.51 21.22
C CYS A 158 -6.90 -14.28 19.72
N ILE A 159 -6.62 -13.05 19.30
CA ILE A 159 -6.57 -12.63 17.90
C ILE A 159 -5.32 -11.79 17.63
N THR A 160 -4.71 -11.98 16.49
CA THR A 160 -3.63 -11.10 16.00
C THR A 160 -4.20 -10.00 15.11
N ARG A 161 -3.40 -8.93 14.88
CA ARG A 161 -3.79 -7.87 13.92
C ARG A 161 -4.05 -8.43 12.52
N ALA A 162 -3.29 -9.43 12.09
CA ALA A 162 -3.44 -10.02 10.76
C ALA A 162 -4.74 -10.83 10.63
N GLU A 163 -5.09 -11.56 11.67
CA GLU A 163 -6.36 -12.31 11.74
C GLU A 163 -7.56 -11.36 11.78
N TYR A 164 -7.52 -10.33 12.63
CA TYR A 164 -8.55 -9.30 12.65
C TYR A 164 -8.72 -8.61 11.30
N SER A 165 -7.62 -8.21 10.66
CA SER A 165 -7.65 -7.59 9.33
C SER A 165 -8.35 -8.47 8.29
N ARG A 166 -8.12 -9.80 8.34
CA ARG A 166 -8.78 -10.78 7.47
C ARG A 166 -10.25 -11.00 7.84
N LEU A 167 -10.53 -11.11 9.13
CA LEU A 167 -11.88 -11.35 9.65
C LEU A 167 -12.90 -10.27 9.21
N VAL A 168 -12.48 -9.00 9.33
CA VAL A 168 -13.36 -7.85 9.01
C VAL A 168 -13.06 -7.19 7.66
N HIS A 169 -12.17 -7.79 6.87
CA HIS A 169 -11.77 -7.35 5.53
C HIS A 169 -11.30 -5.90 5.45
N VAL A 170 -10.54 -5.43 6.44
CA VAL A 170 -9.97 -4.07 6.47
C VAL A 170 -8.47 -4.10 6.21
N THR A 171 -7.89 -2.94 5.86
CA THR A 171 -6.43 -2.82 5.70
C THR A 171 -5.72 -2.95 7.06
N ALA A 172 -4.46 -3.37 7.05
CA ALA A 172 -3.64 -3.49 8.26
C ALA A 172 -3.56 -2.17 9.05
N ARG A 173 -3.58 -1.02 8.36
CA ARG A 173 -3.60 0.31 8.99
C ARG A 173 -4.92 0.58 9.70
N ARG A 174 -6.06 0.20 9.10
CA ARG A 174 -7.38 0.32 9.73
C ARG A 174 -7.52 -0.65 10.88
N ALA A 175 -7.11 -1.89 10.70
CA ALA A 175 -7.06 -2.90 11.76
C ALA A 175 -6.30 -2.40 13.00
N SER A 176 -5.14 -1.77 12.81
CA SER A 176 -4.37 -1.19 13.93
C SER A 176 -5.12 -0.08 14.67
N ARG A 177 -5.87 0.77 13.95
CA ARG A 177 -6.68 1.83 14.59
C ARG A 177 -7.85 1.25 15.36
N ASP A 178 -8.62 0.37 14.72
CA ASP A 178 -9.78 -0.27 15.36
C ASP A 178 -9.36 -1.00 16.64
N LEU A 179 -8.30 -1.82 16.57
CA LEU A 179 -7.78 -2.56 17.72
C LEU A 179 -7.24 -1.63 18.82
N GLN A 180 -6.62 -0.49 18.47
CA GLN A 180 -6.21 0.49 19.46
C GLN A 180 -7.43 1.10 20.18
N THR A 181 -8.48 1.45 19.43
CA THR A 181 -9.73 1.94 20.03
C THR A 181 -10.36 0.91 20.98
N PHE A 182 -10.36 -0.38 20.62
CA PHE A 182 -10.89 -1.44 21.49
C PHE A 182 -10.00 -1.69 22.74
N ILE A 183 -8.71 -1.43 22.65
CA ILE A 183 -7.81 -1.44 23.82
C ILE A 183 -8.14 -0.25 24.73
N ASP A 184 -8.26 0.95 24.15
CA ASP A 184 -8.52 2.18 24.88
C ASP A 184 -9.90 2.18 25.56
N SER A 185 -10.90 1.53 24.92
CA SER A 185 -12.23 1.30 25.51
C SER A 185 -12.28 0.16 26.53
N GLY A 186 -11.18 -0.55 26.76
CA GLY A 186 -11.10 -1.62 27.75
C GLY A 186 -11.83 -2.93 27.35
N VAL A 187 -12.15 -3.11 26.06
CA VAL A 187 -12.80 -4.33 25.55
C VAL A 187 -11.79 -5.47 25.45
N ILE A 188 -10.59 -5.16 24.96
CA ILE A 188 -9.51 -6.13 24.78
C ILE A 188 -8.21 -5.61 25.41
N ARG A 189 -7.29 -6.52 25.68
CA ARG A 189 -5.94 -6.19 26.13
C ARG A 189 -4.88 -6.76 25.23
N LYS A 190 -3.78 -6.04 25.11
CA LYS A 190 -2.59 -6.43 24.37
C LYS A 190 -1.68 -7.29 25.24
N ARG A 191 -1.16 -8.40 24.70
CA ARG A 191 -0.13 -9.24 25.29
C ARG A 191 1.03 -9.42 24.32
N GLY A 192 2.25 -9.49 24.83
CA GLY A 192 3.46 -9.67 24.04
C GLY A 192 4.04 -8.38 23.48
N ALA A 193 5.15 -8.49 22.77
CA ALA A 193 5.86 -7.38 22.14
C ALA A 193 6.31 -7.73 20.71
N GLY A 194 6.55 -6.73 19.90
CA GLY A 194 7.05 -6.90 18.52
C GLY A 194 6.10 -7.69 17.62
N ARG A 195 6.62 -8.75 17.00
CA ARG A 195 5.87 -9.59 16.06
C ARG A 195 4.92 -10.59 16.74
N SER A 196 5.09 -10.83 18.03
CA SER A 196 4.33 -11.82 18.83
C SER A 196 3.20 -11.16 19.64
N VAL A 197 2.68 -10.02 19.19
CA VAL A 197 1.56 -9.35 19.85
C VAL A 197 0.26 -10.06 19.54
N VAL A 198 -0.43 -10.47 20.62
CA VAL A 198 -1.79 -11.02 20.58
C VAL A 198 -2.74 -10.17 21.43
N LEU A 199 -4.01 -10.22 21.12
CA LEU A 199 -5.08 -9.47 21.76
C LEU A 199 -6.10 -10.47 22.32
N SER A 200 -6.56 -10.26 23.54
CA SER A 200 -7.52 -11.13 24.22
C SER A 200 -8.57 -10.30 24.97
N LEU A 201 -9.72 -10.89 25.23
CA LEU A 201 -10.76 -10.27 26.07
C LEU A 201 -10.25 -10.01 27.48
N ILE A 202 -10.69 -8.93 28.09
CA ILE A 202 -10.33 -8.59 29.48
C ILE A 202 -11.04 -9.51 30.47
N HIS A 203 -12.27 -9.95 30.16
CA HIS A 203 -13.12 -10.72 31.08
C HIS A 203 -12.83 -12.23 31.17
N ILE A 204 -12.00 -12.81 30.31
CA ILE A 204 -11.71 -14.27 30.33
C ILE A 204 -10.94 -14.70 31.62
N TRP A 205 -10.35 -13.77 32.38
CA TRP A 205 -9.58 -14.11 33.56
C TRP A 205 -10.39 -14.47 34.81
N TYR A 206 -11.67 -14.15 34.85
CA TYR A 206 -12.49 -14.45 36.02
C TYR A 206 -13.15 -15.85 35.98
N ARG A 207 -13.09 -16.58 34.87
CA ARG A 207 -13.74 -17.90 34.74
C ARG A 207 -12.86 -19.12 35.06
N HIS A 208 -11.54 -18.94 35.26
CA HIS A 208 -10.61 -20.06 35.49
C HIS A 208 -9.86 -19.97 36.83
N SER A 209 -10.32 -19.17 37.78
CA SER A 209 -9.77 -19.11 39.14
C SER A 209 -10.86 -19.40 40.20
N GLY A 210 -11.73 -20.35 39.89
CA GLY A 210 -12.70 -20.91 40.82
C GLY A 210 -12.60 -22.44 40.82
#